data_5812a135324cfc48250022aa4e5bcafc
#
_entry.id   5812a135324cfc48250022aa4e5bcafc
#
_cell.length_a   1.000
_cell.length_b   1.000
_cell.length_c   1.000
_cell.angle_alpha   90.00
_cell.angle_beta   90.00
_cell.angle_gamma   90.00
#
_symmetry.space_group_name_H-M   'P 1'
#
loop_
_entity.id
_entity.type
_entity.pdbx_description
1 polymer ?
#
loop_
_entity_poly.entity_id
_entity_poly.type
_entity_poly.pdbx_seq_one_letter_code
_entity_poly.pdbx_strand_id
1 'polypeptide(L)'
;MTFEEYLSSLKGKTVGVIGVGVSNRPLIEKLLERGIDVTARDKKEDLGELGQALTAQGCKLRLGSGYLADLHENVIFRTPGLRPDVPELAAAVAGGSVITSEMEAFFAVCPCPILAVTGSDGKTTTTTIISKLLAAEGKIVHVGGNIGHPLLCDTPEIAPEDMAVLELSSFQLMTMQTSPHIAVTTNLAPNHLDVHKDYQEYVDAKANIFTHQTAGDIAVFNADNDDTVRQAAKAVGEVRWFSRKQRVDNGVFCENGVIYEAANGTVTPIMETKDVLLPGVHNIENYMAAFAAVRGMVSYETMREIAKTLGGVEHRIELIRTRKGVRWYNDSIASSPSRTIAGLNSFPEQVILIAGGKDKGISYAPLGPVVNDHVKLLLLCGKTAGVIREAVEQAENYHGLEILDVADYHEAVAIADARSQPGDVVILSPASTSFDRFANFMERGQVFKAIVNELK
;
A
#
# COMPACT_ATOMS: atom_id res chain seq x y z
N MET A 1 -1.73 27.46 -4.19
CA MET A 1 -1.64 27.51 -5.66
C MET A 1 -2.58 26.47 -6.22
N THR A 2 -3.38 26.80 -7.23
CA THR A 2 -4.26 25.82 -7.89
C THR A 2 -3.48 24.97 -8.91
N PHE A 3 -4.03 23.86 -9.37
CA PHE A 3 -3.44 23.04 -10.43
C PHE A 3 -3.26 23.83 -11.74
N GLU A 4 -4.24 24.68 -12.09
CA GLU A 4 -4.17 25.54 -13.27
C GLU A 4 -3.04 26.58 -13.18
N GLU A 5 -2.83 27.15 -12.01
CA GLU A 5 -1.69 28.06 -11.76
C GLU A 5 -0.36 27.32 -11.85
N TYR A 6 -0.33 26.07 -11.33
CA TYR A 6 0.85 25.21 -11.44
C TYR A 6 1.19 24.90 -12.90
N LEU A 7 0.22 24.43 -13.70
CA LEU A 7 0.41 24.18 -15.13
C LEU A 7 0.82 25.48 -15.88
N SER A 8 0.23 26.60 -15.50
CA SER A 8 0.58 27.90 -16.09
C SER A 8 2.03 28.31 -15.77
N SER A 9 2.56 27.95 -14.61
CA SER A 9 3.96 28.20 -14.23
C SER A 9 4.98 27.40 -15.05
N LEU A 10 4.52 26.35 -15.74
CA LEU A 10 5.33 25.51 -16.63
C LEU A 10 5.32 25.99 -18.09
N LYS A 11 4.47 26.98 -18.46
CA LYS A 11 4.44 27.51 -19.82
C LYS A 11 5.76 28.16 -20.20
N GLY A 12 6.24 27.87 -21.40
CA GLY A 12 7.53 28.33 -21.90
C GLY A 12 8.74 27.58 -21.32
N LYS A 13 8.53 26.60 -20.48
CA LYS A 13 9.56 25.67 -19.99
C LYS A 13 9.49 24.36 -20.74
N THR A 14 10.63 23.66 -20.82
CA THR A 14 10.68 22.26 -21.22
C THR A 14 10.47 21.37 -19.99
N VAL A 15 9.66 20.32 -20.15
CA VAL A 15 9.31 19.40 -19.07
C VAL A 15 9.73 17.98 -19.42
N GLY A 16 10.59 17.38 -18.63
CA GLY A 16 10.94 15.96 -18.69
C GLY A 16 10.05 15.16 -17.76
N VAL A 17 9.51 14.02 -18.24
CA VAL A 17 8.77 13.09 -17.37
C VAL A 17 9.42 11.73 -17.47
N ILE A 18 10.04 11.27 -16.39
CA ILE A 18 10.75 10.01 -16.30
C ILE A 18 9.82 8.92 -15.76
N GLY A 19 9.63 7.87 -16.56
CA GLY A 19 8.71 6.76 -16.30
C GLY A 19 7.30 7.04 -16.82
N VAL A 20 6.92 6.41 -17.93
CA VAL A 20 5.60 6.52 -18.58
C VAL A 20 4.68 5.43 -18.02
N GLY A 21 4.55 5.40 -16.70
CA GLY A 21 3.68 4.48 -15.97
C GLY A 21 2.34 5.11 -15.55
N VAL A 22 1.59 4.34 -14.76
CA VAL A 22 0.24 4.74 -14.27
C VAL A 22 0.26 6.12 -13.61
N SER A 23 1.27 6.43 -12.80
CA SER A 23 1.34 7.70 -12.05
C SER A 23 1.57 8.93 -12.94
N ASN A 24 2.44 8.82 -13.95
CA ASN A 24 2.86 9.97 -14.73
C ASN A 24 2.09 10.14 -16.06
N ARG A 25 1.40 9.11 -16.53
CA ARG A 25 0.68 9.17 -17.79
C ARG A 25 -0.38 10.28 -17.81
N PRO A 26 -1.29 10.40 -16.83
CA PRO A 26 -2.29 11.48 -16.82
C PRO A 26 -1.64 12.87 -16.82
N LEU A 27 -0.52 13.03 -16.09
CA LEU A 27 0.23 14.28 -16.08
C LEU A 27 0.82 14.63 -17.45
N ILE A 28 1.42 13.66 -18.17
CA ILE A 28 1.93 13.86 -19.53
C ILE A 28 0.82 14.37 -20.45
N GLU A 29 -0.33 13.71 -20.43
CA GLU A 29 -1.50 14.07 -21.24
C GLU A 29 -1.97 15.50 -20.91
N LYS A 30 -2.06 15.87 -19.63
CA LYS A 30 -2.43 17.24 -19.21
C LYS A 30 -1.43 18.30 -19.61
N LEU A 31 -0.13 18.02 -19.53
CA LEU A 31 0.91 18.94 -19.97
C LEU A 31 0.84 19.20 -21.49
N LEU A 32 0.62 18.14 -22.29
CA LEU A 32 0.46 18.24 -23.75
C LEU A 32 -0.80 19.02 -24.14
N GLU A 33 -1.95 18.77 -23.46
CA GLU A 33 -3.20 19.52 -23.65
C GLU A 33 -3.00 21.04 -23.43
N ARG A 34 -2.05 21.43 -22.58
CA ARG A 34 -1.73 22.84 -22.31
C ARG A 34 -0.63 23.43 -23.21
N GLY A 35 -0.16 22.64 -24.19
CA GLY A 35 0.87 23.05 -25.15
C GLY A 35 2.25 23.20 -24.51
N ILE A 36 2.52 22.50 -23.43
CA ILE A 36 3.85 22.46 -22.78
C ILE A 36 4.75 21.52 -23.57
N ASP A 37 6.02 21.90 -23.76
CA ASP A 37 7.04 21.08 -24.44
C ASP A 37 7.46 19.92 -23.52
N VAL A 38 6.96 18.70 -23.80
CA VAL A 38 7.17 17.52 -22.97
C VAL A 38 8.09 16.52 -23.66
N THR A 39 9.10 16.04 -22.91
CA THR A 39 9.88 14.86 -23.23
C THR A 39 9.55 13.73 -22.25
N ALA A 40 8.87 12.71 -22.71
CA ALA A 40 8.62 11.50 -21.92
C ALA A 40 9.79 10.52 -22.08
N ARG A 41 10.28 9.99 -20.95
CA ARG A 41 11.49 9.17 -20.85
C ARG A 41 11.19 7.86 -20.15
N ASP A 42 11.49 6.70 -20.76
CA ASP A 42 11.25 5.39 -20.16
C ASP A 42 12.35 4.40 -20.54
N LYS A 43 12.70 3.51 -19.59
CA LYS A 43 13.67 2.43 -19.80
C LYS A 43 13.21 1.35 -20.80
N LYS A 44 11.90 1.27 -21.09
CA LYS A 44 11.36 0.38 -22.12
C LYS A 44 11.84 0.83 -23.49
N GLU A 45 12.16 -0.13 -24.35
CA GLU A 45 12.56 0.17 -25.74
C GLU A 45 11.40 0.65 -26.59
N ASP A 46 10.18 0.23 -26.28
CA ASP A 46 8.94 0.61 -26.98
C ASP A 46 7.78 0.75 -25.96
N LEU A 47 6.91 1.71 -26.21
CA LEU A 47 5.66 1.93 -25.48
C LEU A 47 4.42 1.48 -26.30
N GLY A 48 4.62 0.93 -27.50
CA GLY A 48 3.53 0.46 -28.36
C GLY A 48 2.54 1.56 -28.76
N GLU A 49 1.24 1.26 -28.71
CA GLU A 49 0.17 2.21 -29.04
C GLU A 49 0.21 3.49 -28.20
N LEU A 50 0.60 3.38 -26.94
CA LEU A 50 0.75 4.55 -26.05
C LEU A 50 1.83 5.51 -26.56
N GLY A 51 2.98 4.99 -26.99
CA GLY A 51 4.04 5.81 -27.55
C GLY A 51 3.62 6.52 -28.82
N GLN A 52 2.87 5.84 -29.70
CA GLN A 52 2.32 6.44 -30.91
C GLN A 52 1.30 7.56 -30.58
N ALA A 53 0.40 7.31 -29.62
CA ALA A 53 -0.59 8.30 -29.18
C ALA A 53 0.06 9.57 -28.60
N LEU A 54 1.09 9.40 -27.73
CA LEU A 54 1.81 10.51 -27.13
C LEU A 54 2.58 11.31 -28.21
N THR A 55 3.22 10.62 -29.16
CA THR A 55 3.95 11.28 -30.26
C THR A 55 2.99 12.07 -31.16
N ALA A 56 1.81 11.54 -31.46
CA ALA A 56 0.78 12.23 -32.24
C ALA A 56 0.29 13.52 -31.55
N GLN A 57 0.36 13.60 -30.22
CA GLN A 57 0.06 14.79 -29.42
C GLN A 57 1.25 15.76 -29.29
N GLY A 58 2.39 15.46 -29.90
CA GLY A 58 3.57 16.31 -29.89
C GLY A 58 4.58 15.99 -28.78
N CYS A 59 4.41 14.89 -28.04
CA CYS A 59 5.38 14.46 -27.04
C CYS A 59 6.66 13.95 -27.69
N LYS A 60 7.81 14.39 -27.19
CA LYS A 60 9.12 13.83 -27.54
C LYS A 60 9.34 12.55 -26.70
N LEU A 61 9.81 11.46 -27.34
CA LEU A 61 10.10 10.22 -26.63
C LEU A 61 11.61 9.98 -26.56
N ARG A 62 12.09 9.56 -25.38
CA ARG A 62 13.44 9.07 -25.12
C ARG A 62 13.34 7.72 -24.42
N LEU A 63 13.53 6.65 -25.18
CA LEU A 63 13.25 5.27 -24.74
C LEU A 63 14.52 4.42 -24.70
N GLY A 64 14.45 3.29 -24.01
CA GLY A 64 15.50 2.29 -23.95
C GLY A 64 16.65 2.67 -23.02
N SER A 65 17.81 2.07 -23.24
CA SER A 65 18.99 2.17 -22.36
C SER A 65 19.51 3.59 -22.20
N GLY A 66 19.26 4.48 -23.18
CA GLY A 66 19.66 5.88 -23.16
C GLY A 66 18.62 6.86 -22.65
N TYR A 67 17.56 6.40 -21.99
CA TYR A 67 16.42 7.26 -21.60
C TYR A 67 16.78 8.41 -20.65
N LEU A 68 17.87 8.33 -19.92
CA LEU A 68 18.40 9.38 -19.03
C LEU A 68 19.49 10.25 -19.70
N ALA A 69 19.91 9.92 -20.94
CA ALA A 69 20.91 10.72 -21.62
C ALA A 69 20.38 12.13 -21.93
N ASP A 70 21.27 13.13 -21.88
CA ASP A 70 20.98 14.53 -22.22
C ASP A 70 19.77 15.12 -21.47
N LEU A 71 19.69 14.88 -20.16
CA LEU A 71 18.71 15.52 -19.28
C LEU A 71 19.03 17.01 -19.13
N HIS A 72 18.19 17.87 -19.68
CA HIS A 72 18.37 19.35 -19.64
C HIS A 72 17.06 20.12 -19.61
N GLU A 73 15.94 19.42 -19.44
CA GLU A 73 14.62 20.02 -19.29
C GLU A 73 14.58 20.93 -18.04
N ASN A 74 13.87 22.03 -18.12
CA ASN A 74 13.79 22.99 -17.01
C ASN A 74 13.16 22.38 -15.75
N VAL A 75 12.16 21.51 -15.93
CA VAL A 75 11.49 20.77 -14.84
C VAL A 75 11.45 19.29 -15.20
N ILE A 76 11.87 18.44 -14.29
CA ILE A 76 11.93 16.99 -14.50
C ILE A 76 11.09 16.31 -13.42
N PHE A 77 10.02 15.64 -13.84
CA PHE A 77 9.21 14.77 -12.99
C PHE A 77 9.87 13.39 -12.92
N ARG A 78 10.34 13.03 -11.74
CA ARG A 78 11.01 11.76 -11.47
C ARG A 78 9.99 10.70 -11.02
N THR A 79 10.06 9.50 -11.61
CA THR A 79 9.35 8.35 -11.04
C THR A 79 9.97 7.93 -9.70
N PRO A 80 9.18 7.54 -8.68
CA PRO A 80 9.71 7.14 -7.37
C PRO A 80 10.76 6.02 -7.43
N GLY A 81 10.63 5.08 -8.36
CA GLY A 81 11.57 3.96 -8.52
C GLY A 81 12.97 4.33 -9.04
N LEU A 82 13.18 5.55 -9.53
CA LEU A 82 14.50 6.05 -9.91
C LEU A 82 15.12 6.79 -8.72
N ARG A 83 16.33 6.41 -8.31
CA ARG A 83 17.04 7.12 -7.23
C ARG A 83 17.34 8.57 -7.63
N PRO A 84 17.23 9.53 -6.69
CA PRO A 84 17.47 10.96 -6.99
C PRO A 84 18.96 11.29 -7.19
N ASP A 85 19.87 10.43 -6.73
CA ASP A 85 21.33 10.63 -6.76
C ASP A 85 22.02 9.95 -7.95
N VAL A 86 21.28 9.51 -8.98
CA VAL A 86 21.90 9.02 -10.21
C VAL A 86 22.67 10.16 -10.92
N PRO A 87 23.84 9.86 -11.55
CA PRO A 87 24.70 10.89 -12.12
C PRO A 87 23.99 11.82 -13.11
N GLU A 88 23.06 11.29 -13.88
CA GLU A 88 22.33 12.04 -14.90
C GLU A 88 21.39 13.10 -14.29
N LEU A 89 20.68 12.75 -13.19
CA LEU A 89 19.85 13.71 -12.45
C LEU A 89 20.71 14.76 -11.73
N ALA A 90 21.83 14.33 -11.13
CA ALA A 90 22.77 15.26 -10.50
C ALA A 90 23.35 16.27 -11.51
N ALA A 91 23.69 15.82 -12.71
CA ALA A 91 24.16 16.67 -13.80
C ALA A 91 23.07 17.65 -14.27
N ALA A 92 21.80 17.18 -14.39
CA ALA A 92 20.68 18.02 -14.75
C ALA A 92 20.44 19.14 -13.71
N VAL A 93 20.49 18.82 -12.41
CA VAL A 93 20.38 19.80 -11.32
C VAL A 93 21.51 20.81 -11.38
N ALA A 94 22.76 20.37 -11.59
CA ALA A 94 23.91 21.26 -11.78
C ALA A 94 23.76 22.17 -13.02
N GLY A 95 23.03 21.70 -14.03
CA GLY A 95 22.64 22.45 -15.23
C GLY A 95 21.46 23.42 -15.04
N GLY A 96 20.84 23.47 -13.85
CA GLY A 96 19.71 24.33 -13.52
C GLY A 96 18.32 23.71 -13.66
N SER A 97 18.22 22.40 -13.89
CA SER A 97 16.94 21.69 -13.88
C SER A 97 16.38 21.58 -12.45
N VAL A 98 15.06 21.70 -12.33
CA VAL A 98 14.34 21.45 -11.09
C VAL A 98 13.79 20.01 -11.13
N ILE A 99 14.18 19.19 -10.17
CA ILE A 99 13.63 17.84 -10.03
C ILE A 99 12.42 17.88 -9.10
N THR A 100 11.34 17.23 -9.51
CA THR A 100 10.11 17.08 -8.74
C THR A 100 9.51 15.68 -8.99
N SER A 101 8.34 15.43 -8.42
CA SER A 101 7.54 14.23 -8.66
C SER A 101 6.07 14.59 -8.77
N GLU A 102 5.25 13.67 -9.25
CA GLU A 102 3.79 13.80 -9.27
C GLU A 102 3.26 14.08 -7.86
N MET A 103 3.78 13.39 -6.85
CA MET A 103 3.36 13.55 -5.46
C MET A 103 3.77 14.91 -4.86
N GLU A 104 4.98 15.39 -5.13
CA GLU A 104 5.41 16.74 -4.69
C GLU A 104 4.56 17.83 -5.35
N ALA A 105 4.23 17.68 -6.63
CA ALA A 105 3.31 18.58 -7.32
C ALA A 105 1.90 18.52 -6.72
N PHE A 106 1.40 17.31 -6.37
CA PHE A 106 0.12 17.16 -5.69
C PHE A 106 0.08 17.92 -4.36
N PHE A 107 1.11 17.77 -3.52
CA PHE A 107 1.19 18.51 -2.25
C PHE A 107 1.18 20.03 -2.44
N ALA A 108 1.76 20.52 -3.53
CA ALA A 108 1.80 21.96 -3.83
C ALA A 108 0.43 22.54 -4.23
N VAL A 109 -0.48 21.72 -4.77
CA VAL A 109 -1.74 22.18 -5.37
C VAL A 109 -3.00 21.62 -4.71
N CYS A 110 -2.88 20.63 -3.81
CA CYS A 110 -4.01 20.02 -3.13
C CYS A 110 -4.73 21.07 -2.27
N PRO A 111 -6.05 21.31 -2.49
CA PRO A 111 -6.78 22.34 -1.78
C PRO A 111 -7.27 21.90 -0.39
N CYS A 112 -7.33 20.60 -0.13
CA CYS A 112 -7.86 20.04 1.10
C CYS A 112 -6.77 19.57 2.07
N PRO A 113 -7.07 19.32 3.35
CA PRO A 113 -6.13 18.72 4.28
C PRO A 113 -5.63 17.35 3.81
N ILE A 114 -4.32 17.10 3.97
CA ILE A 114 -3.68 15.84 3.62
C ILE A 114 -3.38 15.05 4.90
N LEU A 115 -3.79 13.79 4.93
CA LEU A 115 -3.37 12.78 5.88
C LEU A 115 -2.56 11.73 5.14
N ALA A 116 -1.34 11.44 5.59
CA ALA A 116 -0.51 10.45 4.92
C ALA A 116 0.06 9.41 5.88
N VAL A 117 0.18 8.18 5.37
CA VAL A 117 0.65 7.01 6.11
C VAL A 117 1.92 6.46 5.46
N THR A 118 2.96 6.24 6.27
CA THR A 118 4.17 5.51 5.89
C THR A 118 4.51 4.44 6.93
N GLY A 119 5.54 3.66 6.67
CA GLY A 119 6.07 2.61 7.53
C GLY A 119 6.64 1.46 6.72
N SER A 120 7.20 0.47 7.38
CA SER A 120 7.65 -0.76 6.72
C SER A 120 6.45 -1.63 6.38
N ASP A 121 5.57 -1.89 7.34
CA ASP A 121 4.36 -2.69 7.21
C ASP A 121 3.11 -1.92 7.66
N GLY A 122 1.92 -2.43 7.35
CA GLY A 122 0.64 -1.86 7.80
C GLY A 122 0.14 -0.62 7.04
N LYS A 123 0.94 0.01 6.18
CA LYS A 123 0.58 1.22 5.45
C LYS A 123 -0.80 1.15 4.78
N THR A 124 -0.97 0.19 3.87
CA THR A 124 -2.19 0.06 3.07
C THR A 124 -3.42 -0.18 3.93
N THR A 125 -3.29 -1.04 4.95
CA THR A 125 -4.38 -1.32 5.88
C THR A 125 -4.76 -0.08 6.67
N THR A 126 -3.77 0.62 7.25
CA THR A 126 -4.01 1.85 8.02
C THR A 126 -4.62 2.94 7.15
N THR A 127 -4.11 3.16 5.92
CA THR A 127 -4.67 4.12 4.94
C THR A 127 -6.13 3.78 4.62
N THR A 128 -6.43 2.50 4.40
CA THR A 128 -7.79 2.04 4.12
C THR A 128 -8.72 2.24 5.32
N ILE A 129 -8.29 1.90 6.54
CA ILE A 129 -9.07 2.12 7.76
C ILE A 129 -9.38 3.61 7.92
N ILE A 130 -8.39 4.48 7.82
CA ILE A 130 -8.55 5.94 7.92
C ILE A 130 -9.55 6.44 6.89
N SER A 131 -9.41 6.03 5.63
CA SER A 131 -10.32 6.48 4.57
C SER A 131 -11.77 6.05 4.81
N LYS A 132 -11.98 4.83 5.30
CA LYS A 132 -13.31 4.31 5.62
C LYS A 132 -13.93 4.99 6.84
N LEU A 133 -13.12 5.29 7.86
CA LEU A 133 -13.55 6.04 9.04
C LEU A 133 -14.02 7.45 8.67
N LEU A 134 -13.23 8.19 7.91
CA LEU A 134 -13.58 9.55 7.48
C LEU A 134 -14.79 9.56 6.55
N ALA A 135 -14.90 8.60 5.61
CA ALA A 135 -16.03 8.47 4.72
C ALA A 135 -17.33 8.13 5.49
N ALA A 136 -17.26 7.23 6.49
CA ALA A 136 -18.41 6.89 7.33
C ALA A 136 -18.87 8.07 8.21
N GLU A 137 -17.96 9.00 8.54
CA GLU A 137 -18.29 10.25 9.24
C GLU A 137 -18.76 11.36 8.26
N GLY A 138 -18.98 11.03 6.99
CA GLY A 138 -19.57 11.92 5.99
C GLY A 138 -18.57 12.81 5.24
N LYS A 139 -17.25 12.53 5.34
CA LYS A 139 -16.25 13.25 4.54
C LYS A 139 -16.13 12.63 3.14
N ILE A 140 -15.91 13.50 2.13
CA ILE A 140 -15.46 13.06 0.82
C ILE A 140 -13.95 12.81 0.94
N VAL A 141 -13.53 11.58 0.57
CA VAL A 141 -12.15 11.13 0.78
C VAL A 141 -11.51 10.73 -0.55
N HIS A 142 -10.39 11.35 -0.87
CA HIS A 142 -9.57 11.04 -2.04
C HIS A 142 -8.37 10.20 -1.61
N VAL A 143 -8.30 8.95 -2.11
CA VAL A 143 -7.25 7.99 -1.72
C VAL A 143 -6.23 7.85 -2.83
N GLY A 144 -4.94 8.03 -2.51
CA GLY A 144 -3.87 7.95 -3.52
C GLY A 144 -2.49 7.68 -2.95
N GLY A 145 -1.46 8.02 -3.73
CA GLY A 145 -0.06 7.80 -3.38
C GLY A 145 0.49 6.51 -3.95
N ASN A 146 1.03 5.64 -3.08
CA ASN A 146 1.56 4.33 -3.47
C ASN A 146 0.46 3.28 -3.76
N ILE A 147 -0.79 3.63 -3.52
CA ILE A 147 -2.01 2.87 -3.79
C ILE A 147 -3.03 3.76 -4.49
N GLY A 148 -4.09 3.16 -5.01
CA GLY A 148 -5.15 3.90 -5.71
C GLY A 148 -4.70 4.41 -7.08
N HIS A 149 -5.16 5.59 -7.45
CA HIS A 149 -4.80 6.28 -8.69
C HIS A 149 -4.06 7.61 -8.40
N PRO A 150 -3.33 8.17 -9.37
CA PRO A 150 -2.66 9.45 -9.22
C PRO A 150 -3.66 10.57 -9.04
N LEU A 151 -3.52 11.38 -7.99
CA LEU A 151 -4.49 12.42 -7.63
C LEU A 151 -4.18 13.81 -8.21
N LEU A 152 -2.98 14.05 -8.72
CA LEU A 152 -2.57 15.38 -9.17
C LEU A 152 -3.52 15.96 -10.22
N CYS A 153 -3.91 15.15 -11.21
CA CYS A 153 -4.80 15.59 -12.28
C CYS A 153 -6.27 15.73 -11.85
N ASP A 154 -6.64 15.15 -10.71
CA ASP A 154 -8.00 15.22 -10.16
C ASP A 154 -8.17 16.39 -9.19
N THR A 155 -7.09 17.11 -8.86
CA THR A 155 -7.14 18.23 -7.90
C THR A 155 -8.16 19.33 -8.24
N PRO A 156 -8.54 19.60 -9.50
CA PRO A 156 -9.62 20.53 -9.81
C PRO A 156 -11.01 20.09 -9.30
N GLU A 157 -11.19 18.79 -9.05
CA GLU A 157 -12.44 18.19 -8.53
C GLU A 157 -12.45 18.04 -7.00
N ILE A 158 -11.30 18.30 -6.34
CA ILE A 158 -11.14 18.22 -4.89
C ILE A 158 -11.57 19.54 -4.24
N ALA A 159 -12.51 19.48 -3.32
CA ALA A 159 -12.97 20.65 -2.56
C ALA A 159 -12.10 20.87 -1.29
N PRO A 160 -11.99 22.12 -0.78
CA PRO A 160 -11.21 22.41 0.44
C PRO A 160 -11.69 21.68 1.70
N GLU A 161 -12.96 21.29 1.76
CA GLU A 161 -13.61 20.55 2.87
C GLU A 161 -13.42 19.04 2.79
N ASP A 162 -12.92 18.52 1.65
CA ASP A 162 -12.60 17.11 1.46
C ASP A 162 -11.36 16.69 2.26
N MET A 163 -10.97 15.44 2.16
CA MET A 163 -9.77 14.89 2.79
C MET A 163 -8.98 14.08 1.76
N ALA A 164 -7.69 14.37 1.61
CA ALA A 164 -6.78 13.49 0.88
C ALA A 164 -6.10 12.52 1.87
N VAL A 165 -6.23 11.22 1.63
CA VAL A 165 -5.62 10.16 2.44
C VAL A 165 -4.63 9.38 1.59
N LEU A 166 -3.35 9.48 1.91
CA LEU A 166 -2.26 8.99 1.07
C LEU A 166 -1.47 7.87 1.74
N GLU A 167 -1.14 6.85 0.96
CA GLU A 167 -0.04 5.94 1.31
C GLU A 167 1.25 6.45 0.68
N LEU A 168 2.31 6.66 1.47
CA LEU A 168 3.60 7.12 0.95
C LEU A 168 4.71 6.08 1.19
N SER A 169 5.39 5.70 0.10
CA SER A 169 6.59 4.86 0.13
C SER A 169 7.83 5.67 0.50
N SER A 170 8.91 4.98 0.94
CA SER A 170 10.20 5.63 1.17
C SER A 170 10.78 6.29 -0.10
N PHE A 171 10.47 5.71 -1.28
CA PHE A 171 10.93 6.23 -2.58
C PHE A 171 10.26 7.55 -2.97
N GLN A 172 8.99 7.72 -2.63
CA GLN A 172 8.28 9.00 -2.80
C GLN A 172 8.79 10.03 -1.79
N LEU A 173 8.92 9.64 -0.53
CA LEU A 173 9.34 10.52 0.55
C LEU A 173 10.81 10.98 0.46
N MET A 174 11.68 10.24 -0.26
CA MET A 174 13.13 10.49 -0.32
C MET A 174 13.50 11.93 -0.73
N THR A 175 12.70 12.57 -1.56
CA THR A 175 12.94 13.94 -2.04
C THR A 175 11.93 14.97 -1.55
N MET A 176 10.87 14.54 -0.86
CA MET A 176 9.82 15.45 -0.42
C MET A 176 10.33 16.44 0.63
N GLN A 177 10.02 17.73 0.40
CA GLN A 177 10.32 18.86 1.28
C GLN A 177 9.06 19.45 1.92
N THR A 178 7.94 18.73 1.82
CA THR A 178 6.65 19.09 2.41
C THR A 178 6.08 17.88 3.13
N SER A 179 5.38 18.12 4.23
CA SER A 179 4.73 17.09 5.04
C SER A 179 3.22 17.29 5.05
N PRO A 180 2.41 16.22 5.25
CA PRO A 180 0.95 16.33 5.41
C PRO A 180 0.59 16.97 6.75
N HIS A 181 -0.66 17.43 6.89
CA HIS A 181 -1.22 17.93 8.14
C HIS A 181 -1.27 16.85 9.24
N ILE A 182 -1.52 15.60 8.83
CA ILE A 182 -1.48 14.45 9.73
C ILE A 182 -0.57 13.39 9.11
N ALA A 183 0.54 13.10 9.78
CA ALA A 183 1.51 12.08 9.38
C ALA A 183 1.39 10.85 10.28
N VAL A 184 1.33 9.66 9.70
CA VAL A 184 1.30 8.40 10.45
C VAL A 184 2.50 7.54 10.08
N THR A 185 3.30 7.14 11.06
CA THR A 185 4.39 6.17 10.90
C THR A 185 4.03 4.88 11.65
N THR A 186 3.68 3.82 10.91
CA THR A 186 3.19 2.57 11.50
C THR A 186 4.26 1.80 12.24
N ASN A 187 5.40 1.56 11.59
CA ASN A 187 6.60 0.92 12.13
C ASN A 187 7.79 1.16 11.20
N LEU A 188 8.98 0.92 11.72
CA LEU A 188 10.23 0.94 10.97
C LEU A 188 10.99 -0.37 11.23
N ALA A 189 11.31 -1.08 10.15
CA ALA A 189 12.12 -2.28 10.14
C ALA A 189 12.90 -2.35 8.81
N PRO A 190 14.06 -3.02 8.77
CA PRO A 190 14.85 -3.14 7.54
C PRO A 190 14.04 -3.64 6.35
N ASN A 191 13.99 -2.84 5.28
CA ASN A 191 13.29 -3.15 4.05
C ASN A 191 13.91 -2.35 2.89
N HIS A 192 13.81 -2.86 1.65
CA HIS A 192 14.31 -2.19 0.45
C HIS A 192 15.80 -1.79 0.49
N LEU A 193 16.65 -2.59 1.18
CA LEU A 193 18.10 -2.36 1.28
C LEU A 193 18.84 -2.72 -0.02
N ASP A 194 18.15 -3.26 -1.00
CA ASP A 194 18.59 -3.41 -2.39
C ASP A 194 18.58 -2.09 -3.17
N VAL A 195 17.86 -1.08 -2.67
CA VAL A 195 17.73 0.25 -3.30
C VAL A 195 18.28 1.36 -2.41
N HIS A 196 17.95 1.38 -1.11
CA HIS A 196 18.54 2.32 -0.16
C HIS A 196 20.01 1.93 0.13
N LYS A 197 20.87 2.93 0.32
CA LYS A 197 22.31 2.71 0.63
C LYS A 197 22.49 1.91 1.92
N ASP A 198 21.63 2.20 2.90
CA ASP A 198 21.61 1.54 4.20
C ASP A 198 20.24 1.72 4.87
N TYR A 199 20.10 1.14 6.05
CA TYR A 199 18.88 1.26 6.83
C TYR A 199 18.61 2.69 7.32
N GLN A 200 19.65 3.47 7.59
CA GLN A 200 19.50 4.85 8.05
C GLN A 200 18.91 5.74 6.96
N GLU A 201 19.37 5.62 5.70
CA GLU A 201 18.78 6.32 4.55
C GLU A 201 17.30 5.97 4.38
N TYR A 202 16.92 4.70 4.58
CA TYR A 202 15.53 4.27 4.54
C TYR A 202 14.68 4.94 5.64
N VAL A 203 15.20 5.00 6.86
CA VAL A 203 14.55 5.65 8.01
C VAL A 203 14.43 7.14 7.78
N ASP A 204 15.50 7.82 7.34
CA ASP A 204 15.52 9.25 7.08
C ASP A 204 14.60 9.64 5.92
N ALA A 205 14.55 8.83 4.85
CA ALA A 205 13.59 9.04 3.77
C ALA A 205 12.14 9.03 4.30
N LYS A 206 11.79 8.08 5.17
CA LYS A 206 10.45 8.04 5.77
C LYS A 206 10.18 9.18 6.75
N ALA A 207 11.19 9.69 7.40
CA ALA A 207 11.05 10.81 8.33
C ALA A 207 10.53 12.09 7.62
N ASN A 208 10.78 12.26 6.31
CA ASN A 208 10.26 13.40 5.54
C ASN A 208 8.73 13.51 5.57
N ILE A 209 8.02 12.46 5.98
CA ILE A 209 6.55 12.54 6.15
C ILE A 209 6.16 13.52 7.28
N PHE A 210 7.01 13.79 8.26
CA PHE A 210 6.70 14.66 9.39
C PHE A 210 7.76 15.75 9.69
N THR A 211 8.98 15.62 9.14
CA THR A 211 10.07 16.57 9.47
C THR A 211 9.86 17.98 8.92
N HIS A 212 8.96 18.16 7.97
CA HIS A 212 8.58 19.45 7.39
C HIS A 212 7.22 19.96 7.90
N GLN A 213 6.67 19.34 8.96
CA GLN A 213 5.45 19.78 9.63
C GLN A 213 5.67 21.07 10.43
N THR A 214 4.58 21.75 10.72
CA THR A 214 4.52 22.94 11.56
C THR A 214 3.90 22.62 12.93
N ALA A 215 3.89 23.56 13.85
CA ALA A 215 3.32 23.38 15.20
C ALA A 215 1.80 23.07 15.20
N GLY A 216 1.09 23.38 14.11
CA GLY A 216 -0.35 23.07 13.96
C GLY A 216 -0.65 21.69 13.42
N ASP A 217 0.37 20.93 13.01
CA ASP A 217 0.24 19.61 12.41
C ASP A 217 0.36 18.48 13.45
N ILE A 218 0.04 17.26 13.03
CA ILE A 218 -0.02 16.08 13.91
C ILE A 218 0.87 14.98 13.36
N ALA A 219 1.69 14.37 14.22
CA ALA A 219 2.48 13.19 13.90
C ALA A 219 2.10 12.02 14.82
N VAL A 220 1.72 10.90 14.22
CA VAL A 220 1.30 9.66 14.90
C VAL A 220 2.40 8.62 14.79
N PHE A 221 2.86 8.09 15.95
CA PHE A 221 3.95 7.12 16.03
C PHE A 221 3.59 5.88 16.84
N ASN A 222 4.26 4.78 16.53
CA ASN A 222 4.19 3.53 17.26
C ASN A 222 5.12 3.57 18.48
N ALA A 223 4.57 3.57 19.69
CA ALA A 223 5.37 3.55 20.92
C ALA A 223 6.01 2.18 21.21
N ASP A 224 5.62 1.14 20.49
CA ASP A 224 6.17 -0.22 20.61
C ASP A 224 7.35 -0.50 19.67
N ASN A 225 7.74 0.48 18.85
CA ASN A 225 8.83 0.38 17.89
C ASN A 225 9.92 1.41 18.18
N ASP A 226 11.11 0.95 18.56
CA ASP A 226 12.22 1.80 19.02
C ASP A 226 12.65 2.85 17.98
N ASP A 227 12.59 2.50 16.68
CA ASP A 227 12.97 3.42 15.60
C ASP A 227 11.95 4.55 15.45
N THR A 228 10.65 4.27 15.55
CA THR A 228 9.62 5.32 15.51
C THR A 228 9.70 6.21 16.75
N VAL A 229 10.00 5.65 17.92
CA VAL A 229 10.21 6.41 19.16
C VAL A 229 11.41 7.37 19.01
N ARG A 230 12.54 6.89 18.46
CA ARG A 230 13.69 7.76 18.19
C ARG A 230 13.37 8.87 17.18
N GLN A 231 12.60 8.56 16.14
CA GLN A 231 12.24 9.54 15.12
C GLN A 231 11.25 10.59 15.62
N ALA A 232 10.36 10.25 16.55
CA ALA A 232 9.38 11.19 17.11
C ALA A 232 10.02 12.42 17.78
N ALA A 233 11.26 12.32 18.25
CA ALA A 233 12.02 13.46 18.80
C ALA A 233 12.28 14.58 17.76
N LYS A 234 12.13 14.31 16.46
CA LYS A 234 12.27 15.28 15.36
C LYS A 234 10.95 15.97 15.00
N ALA A 235 9.81 15.51 15.55
CA ALA A 235 8.51 16.09 15.25
C ALA A 235 8.36 17.47 15.90
N VAL A 236 7.77 18.41 15.16
CA VAL A 236 7.54 19.80 15.61
C VAL A 236 6.10 20.01 16.08
N GLY A 237 5.13 19.29 15.47
CA GLY A 237 3.72 19.37 15.79
C GLY A 237 3.29 18.52 16.98
N GLU A 238 1.97 18.32 17.12
CA GLU A 238 1.42 17.44 18.14
C GLU A 238 1.85 15.99 17.90
N VAL A 239 2.49 15.36 18.87
CA VAL A 239 2.83 13.94 18.84
C VAL A 239 1.70 13.14 19.48
N ARG A 240 1.14 12.19 18.72
CA ARG A 240 0.19 11.18 19.20
C ARG A 240 0.83 9.82 19.10
N TRP A 241 0.60 8.99 20.10
CA TRP A 241 1.13 7.64 20.15
C TRP A 241 0.07 6.58 19.91
N PHE A 242 0.45 5.44 19.37
CA PHE A 242 -0.33 4.24 19.53
C PHE A 242 0.55 3.11 20.08
N SER A 243 -0.03 2.25 20.93
CA SER A 243 0.70 1.15 21.56
C SER A 243 -0.22 -0.01 21.93
N ARG A 244 0.23 -1.21 21.63
CA ARG A 244 -0.41 -2.45 22.07
C ARG A 244 0.19 -2.97 23.40
N LYS A 245 1.38 -2.54 23.76
CA LYS A 245 2.18 -3.11 24.87
C LYS A 245 2.18 -2.24 26.12
N GLN A 246 1.90 -0.95 26.00
CA GLN A 246 2.01 0.00 27.10
C GLN A 246 0.94 1.11 27.00
N ARG A 247 0.65 1.74 28.14
CA ARG A 247 -0.17 2.95 28.17
C ARG A 247 0.58 4.12 27.57
N VAL A 248 -0.17 5.03 26.94
CA VAL A 248 0.33 6.31 26.43
C VAL A 248 -0.52 7.44 27.01
N ASP A 249 0.07 8.63 27.18
CA ASP A 249 -0.62 9.78 27.76
C ASP A 249 -1.39 10.61 26.72
N ASN A 250 -0.98 10.53 25.44
CA ASN A 250 -1.61 11.23 24.32
C ASN A 250 -1.66 10.30 23.11
N GLY A 251 -2.81 9.69 22.84
CA GLY A 251 -3.00 8.77 21.73
C GLY A 251 -3.92 7.60 22.02
N VAL A 252 -3.61 6.43 21.48
CA VAL A 252 -4.45 5.22 21.58
C VAL A 252 -3.64 4.04 22.05
N PHE A 253 -4.13 3.29 23.04
CA PHE A 253 -3.43 2.12 23.54
C PHE A 253 -4.37 0.93 23.81
N CYS A 254 -3.79 -0.26 23.89
CA CYS A 254 -4.53 -1.47 24.24
C CYS A 254 -4.12 -1.95 25.62
N GLU A 255 -5.08 -2.22 26.47
CA GLU A 255 -4.88 -2.83 27.79
C GLU A 255 -5.98 -3.83 28.10
N ASN A 256 -5.61 -5.04 28.55
CA ASN A 256 -6.54 -6.12 28.92
C ASN A 256 -7.60 -6.43 27.82
N GLY A 257 -7.19 -6.36 26.55
CA GLY A 257 -8.07 -6.61 25.42
C GLY A 257 -9.04 -5.50 25.07
N VAL A 258 -8.89 -4.30 25.64
CA VAL A 258 -9.69 -3.11 25.33
C VAL A 258 -8.77 -2.04 24.72
N ILE A 259 -9.23 -1.38 23.67
CA ILE A 259 -8.59 -0.22 23.05
C ILE A 259 -9.13 1.04 23.74
N TYR A 260 -8.22 1.89 24.17
CA TYR A 260 -8.51 3.16 24.85
C TYR A 260 -7.90 4.34 24.09
N GLU A 261 -8.56 5.49 24.15
CA GLU A 261 -7.97 6.80 23.85
C GLU A 261 -7.52 7.47 25.15
N ALA A 262 -6.31 8.03 25.13
CA ALA A 262 -5.81 8.91 26.17
C ALA A 262 -5.59 10.31 25.62
N ALA A 263 -6.22 11.30 26.25
CA ALA A 263 -6.09 12.70 25.88
C ALA A 263 -6.36 13.61 27.09
N ASN A 264 -5.51 14.62 27.29
CA ASN A 264 -5.70 15.64 28.35
C ASN A 264 -5.93 15.05 29.76
N GLY A 265 -5.20 13.96 30.08
CA GLY A 265 -5.31 13.28 31.36
C GLY A 265 -6.57 12.41 31.52
N THR A 266 -7.40 12.29 30.48
CA THR A 266 -8.61 11.44 30.45
C THR A 266 -8.31 10.18 29.63
N VAL A 267 -8.78 9.03 30.12
CA VAL A 267 -8.72 7.74 29.41
C VAL A 267 -10.14 7.28 29.12
N THR A 268 -10.44 7.07 27.85
CA THR A 268 -11.79 6.69 27.40
C THR A 268 -11.74 5.37 26.63
N PRO A 269 -12.55 4.35 26.98
CA PRO A 269 -12.60 3.09 26.23
C PRO A 269 -13.28 3.31 24.88
N ILE A 270 -12.65 2.80 23.82
CA ILE A 270 -13.21 2.78 22.47
C ILE A 270 -13.95 1.48 22.21
N MET A 271 -13.26 0.32 22.27
CA MET A 271 -13.83 -0.99 21.97
C MET A 271 -12.97 -2.14 22.49
N GLU A 272 -13.53 -3.37 22.52
CA GLU A 272 -12.77 -4.56 22.79
C GLU A 272 -12.06 -5.07 21.51
N THR A 273 -10.84 -5.58 21.65
CA THR A 273 -10.04 -6.09 20.51
C THR A 273 -10.67 -7.32 19.84
N LYS A 274 -11.43 -8.13 20.59
CA LYS A 274 -12.15 -9.31 20.05
C LYS A 274 -13.23 -8.93 19.03
N ASP A 275 -13.71 -7.70 19.07
CA ASP A 275 -14.75 -7.19 18.16
C ASP A 275 -14.18 -6.69 16.81
N VAL A 276 -12.85 -6.63 16.68
CA VAL A 276 -12.20 -6.28 15.41
C VAL A 276 -12.32 -7.45 14.44
N LEU A 277 -12.95 -7.21 13.29
CA LEU A 277 -13.21 -8.25 12.29
C LEU A 277 -11.93 -8.72 11.57
N LEU A 278 -10.98 -7.80 11.32
CA LEU A 278 -9.71 -8.13 10.67
C LEU A 278 -8.84 -9.03 11.54
N PRO A 279 -8.46 -10.22 11.07
CA PRO A 279 -7.65 -11.15 11.86
C PRO A 279 -6.20 -10.63 12.04
N GLY A 280 -5.57 -11.06 13.14
CA GLY A 280 -4.17 -10.80 13.43
C GLY A 280 -3.92 -9.58 14.31
N VAL A 281 -2.97 -9.73 15.22
CA VAL A 281 -2.60 -8.69 16.21
C VAL A 281 -2.07 -7.41 15.59
N HIS A 282 -1.41 -7.52 14.43
CA HIS A 282 -0.92 -6.36 13.66
C HIS A 282 -2.09 -5.48 13.15
N ASN A 283 -3.28 -6.04 12.94
CA ASN A 283 -4.44 -5.25 12.55
C ASN A 283 -5.00 -4.45 13.73
N ILE A 284 -4.88 -4.92 14.97
CA ILE A 284 -5.17 -4.11 16.15
C ILE A 284 -4.27 -2.87 16.17
N GLU A 285 -2.97 -3.02 15.87
CA GLU A 285 -2.01 -1.90 15.77
C GLU A 285 -2.39 -0.94 14.64
N ASN A 286 -2.81 -1.45 13.47
CA ASN A 286 -3.27 -0.63 12.35
C ASN A 286 -4.53 0.18 12.71
N TYR A 287 -5.50 -0.41 13.44
CA TYR A 287 -6.67 0.31 13.95
C TYR A 287 -6.31 1.37 14.98
N MET A 288 -5.41 1.07 15.92
CA MET A 288 -4.97 2.05 16.91
C MET A 288 -4.25 3.24 16.25
N ALA A 289 -3.41 2.98 15.24
CA ALA A 289 -2.77 4.04 14.43
C ALA A 289 -3.81 4.91 13.72
N ALA A 290 -4.82 4.28 13.10
CA ALA A 290 -5.90 4.98 12.43
C ALA A 290 -6.76 5.81 13.41
N PHE A 291 -7.14 5.25 14.56
CA PHE A 291 -7.93 5.96 15.58
C PHE A 291 -7.17 7.17 16.14
N ALA A 292 -5.86 7.02 16.41
CA ALA A 292 -5.02 8.14 16.84
C ALA A 292 -4.94 9.26 15.78
N ALA A 293 -4.89 8.88 14.49
CA ALA A 293 -4.83 9.83 13.39
C ALA A 293 -6.14 10.63 13.24
N VAL A 294 -7.31 9.97 13.34
CA VAL A 294 -8.63 10.60 13.14
C VAL A 294 -9.27 11.10 14.42
N ARG A 295 -8.53 11.12 15.54
CA ARG A 295 -9.03 11.61 16.82
C ARG A 295 -9.62 13.03 16.71
N GLY A 296 -10.85 13.20 17.18
CA GLY A 296 -11.57 14.48 17.11
C GLY A 296 -12.28 14.74 15.76
N MET A 297 -12.06 13.89 14.75
CA MET A 297 -12.74 13.96 13.45
C MET A 297 -13.78 12.85 13.26
N VAL A 298 -13.67 11.76 14.00
CA VAL A 298 -14.52 10.57 13.89
C VAL A 298 -15.02 10.17 15.27
N SER A 299 -16.31 9.85 15.37
CA SER A 299 -16.95 9.40 16.61
C SER A 299 -16.49 7.99 17.01
N TYR A 300 -16.53 7.68 18.30
CA TYR A 300 -16.23 6.31 18.76
C TYR A 300 -17.25 5.27 18.26
N GLU A 301 -18.48 5.70 17.95
CA GLU A 301 -19.50 4.83 17.36
C GLU A 301 -19.07 4.39 15.97
N THR A 302 -18.68 5.33 15.11
CA THR A 302 -18.14 5.05 13.77
C THR A 302 -16.87 4.21 13.83
N MET A 303 -15.97 4.49 14.78
CA MET A 303 -14.76 3.67 14.98
C MET A 303 -15.10 2.20 15.25
N ARG A 304 -16.10 1.95 16.14
CA ARG A 304 -16.54 0.58 16.47
C ARG A 304 -17.21 -0.09 15.29
N GLU A 305 -18.08 0.62 14.58
CA GLU A 305 -18.80 0.08 13.43
C GLU A 305 -17.84 -0.34 12.32
N ILE A 306 -16.90 0.52 11.94
CA ILE A 306 -15.90 0.20 10.92
C ILE A 306 -15.02 -0.96 11.37
N ALA A 307 -14.57 -1.02 12.61
CA ALA A 307 -13.75 -2.11 13.10
C ALA A 307 -14.49 -3.47 13.09
N LYS A 308 -15.82 -3.48 13.30
CA LYS A 308 -16.66 -4.68 13.28
C LYS A 308 -17.06 -5.12 11.87
N THR A 309 -17.01 -4.24 10.88
CA THR A 309 -17.57 -4.49 9.54
C THR A 309 -16.55 -4.51 8.42
N LEU A 310 -15.39 -3.86 8.59
CA LEU A 310 -14.36 -3.81 7.56
C LEU A 310 -13.69 -5.18 7.42
N GLY A 311 -14.01 -5.89 6.34
CA GLY A 311 -13.55 -7.24 6.05
C GLY A 311 -12.14 -7.33 5.47
N GLY A 312 -11.39 -6.25 5.36
CA GLY A 312 -10.02 -6.22 4.84
C GLY A 312 -9.78 -5.14 3.79
N VAL A 313 -8.54 -5.08 3.37
CA VAL A 313 -8.13 -4.33 2.18
C VAL A 313 -8.38 -5.21 0.97
N GLU A 314 -8.94 -4.65 -0.08
CA GLU A 314 -9.22 -5.41 -1.30
C GLU A 314 -7.95 -6.18 -1.76
N HIS A 315 -8.12 -7.47 -2.00
CA HIS A 315 -7.07 -8.43 -2.35
C HIS A 315 -6.00 -8.72 -1.28
N ARG A 316 -6.14 -8.20 -0.04
CA ARG A 316 -5.21 -8.45 1.07
C ARG A 316 -5.96 -8.97 2.27
N ILE A 317 -5.96 -10.27 2.47
CA ILE A 317 -6.73 -10.96 3.53
C ILE A 317 -8.16 -10.39 3.60
N GLU A 318 -8.74 -10.13 2.46
CA GLU A 318 -10.07 -9.55 2.28
C GLU A 318 -11.13 -10.62 2.54
N LEU A 319 -11.96 -10.44 3.58
CA LEU A 319 -13.11 -11.32 3.79
C LEU A 319 -14.15 -11.04 2.70
N ILE A 320 -14.33 -12.00 1.77
CA ILE A 320 -15.31 -11.91 0.69
C ILE A 320 -16.72 -12.12 1.25
N ARG A 321 -16.90 -13.23 1.96
CA ARG A 321 -18.18 -13.60 2.59
C ARG A 321 -18.01 -14.72 3.63
N THR A 322 -18.98 -14.82 4.52
CA THR A 322 -19.18 -15.99 5.35
C THR A 322 -20.37 -16.79 4.81
N ARG A 323 -20.17 -18.06 4.47
CA ARG A 323 -21.20 -18.95 3.93
C ARG A 323 -21.23 -20.27 4.66
N LYS A 324 -22.38 -20.69 5.16
CA LYS A 324 -22.55 -21.92 5.97
C LYS A 324 -21.56 -22.01 7.15
N GLY A 325 -21.20 -20.87 7.73
CA GLY A 325 -20.22 -20.80 8.80
C GLY A 325 -18.74 -20.87 8.34
N VAL A 326 -18.46 -20.95 7.04
CA VAL A 326 -17.11 -20.93 6.44
C VAL A 326 -16.78 -19.51 5.99
N ARG A 327 -15.60 -19.00 6.37
CA ARG A 327 -15.09 -17.67 6.00
C ARG A 327 -14.19 -17.78 4.77
N TRP A 328 -14.49 -17.01 3.74
CA TRP A 328 -13.75 -17.00 2.46
C TRP A 328 -12.94 -15.73 2.32
N TYR A 329 -11.61 -15.87 2.15
CA TYR A 329 -10.68 -14.74 2.08
C TYR A 329 -9.96 -14.66 0.74
N ASN A 330 -9.79 -13.45 0.25
CA ASN A 330 -9.00 -13.11 -0.93
C ASN A 330 -7.69 -12.42 -0.50
N ASP A 331 -6.57 -13.09 -0.71
CA ASP A 331 -5.23 -12.55 -0.50
C ASP A 331 -4.42 -12.61 -1.81
N SER A 332 -5.06 -12.29 -2.92
CA SER A 332 -4.46 -12.35 -4.26
C SER A 332 -3.20 -11.50 -4.42
N ILE A 333 -3.00 -10.47 -3.59
CA ILE A 333 -1.78 -9.66 -3.56
C ILE A 333 -0.55 -10.42 -3.07
N ALA A 334 -0.71 -11.56 -2.38
CA ALA A 334 0.37 -12.40 -1.88
C ALA A 334 1.09 -13.13 -3.02
N SER A 335 1.83 -12.38 -3.83
CA SER A 335 2.51 -12.84 -5.03
C SER A 335 3.95 -13.33 -4.75
N SER A 336 4.24 -13.71 -3.51
CA SER A 336 5.52 -14.32 -3.09
C SER A 336 5.31 -15.21 -1.85
N PRO A 337 6.19 -16.21 -1.62
CA PRO A 337 6.14 -17.08 -0.43
C PRO A 337 6.08 -16.30 0.88
N SER A 338 6.90 -15.27 1.08
CA SER A 338 6.94 -14.48 2.31
C SER A 338 5.61 -13.80 2.63
N ARG A 339 4.87 -13.34 1.62
CA ARG A 339 3.54 -12.72 1.81
C ARG A 339 2.48 -13.76 2.20
N THR A 340 2.48 -14.92 1.56
CA THR A 340 1.58 -16.02 1.93
C THR A 340 1.87 -16.53 3.35
N ILE A 341 3.15 -16.63 3.74
CA ILE A 341 3.56 -16.94 5.13
C ILE A 341 2.95 -15.93 6.11
N ALA A 342 3.09 -14.64 5.84
CA ALA A 342 2.50 -13.60 6.68
C ALA A 342 0.96 -13.70 6.75
N GLY A 343 0.31 -14.03 5.63
CA GLY A 343 -1.13 -14.26 5.57
C GLY A 343 -1.57 -15.46 6.40
N LEU A 344 -0.90 -16.59 6.27
CA LEU A 344 -1.21 -17.81 7.04
C LEU A 344 -1.05 -17.61 8.55
N ASN A 345 0.00 -16.92 8.97
CA ASN A 345 0.25 -16.59 10.39
C ASN A 345 -0.81 -15.64 11.01
N SER A 346 -1.72 -15.09 10.21
CA SER A 346 -2.82 -14.25 10.71
C SER A 346 -4.01 -15.06 11.23
N PHE A 347 -4.03 -16.35 10.96
CA PHE A 347 -5.13 -17.24 11.37
C PHE A 347 -4.68 -18.17 12.50
N PRO A 348 -5.44 -18.26 13.60
CA PRO A 348 -5.15 -19.20 14.69
C PRO A 348 -5.55 -20.64 14.33
N GLU A 349 -6.49 -20.83 13.41
CA GLU A 349 -6.95 -22.13 12.90
C GLU A 349 -6.22 -22.53 11.61
N GLN A 350 -6.16 -23.84 11.34
CA GLN A 350 -5.71 -24.34 10.06
C GLN A 350 -6.70 -23.98 8.93
N VAL A 351 -6.17 -23.57 7.79
CA VAL A 351 -6.96 -23.09 6.65
C VAL A 351 -6.99 -24.09 5.49
N ILE A 352 -7.95 -23.95 4.59
CA ILE A 352 -7.90 -24.51 3.24
C ILE A 352 -7.22 -23.46 2.37
N LEU A 353 -6.02 -23.77 1.86
CA LEU A 353 -5.21 -22.85 1.07
C LEU A 353 -5.35 -23.14 -0.42
N ILE A 354 -5.65 -22.10 -1.21
CA ILE A 354 -5.55 -22.12 -2.67
C ILE A 354 -4.28 -21.34 -3.06
N ALA A 355 -3.31 -22.03 -3.69
CA ALA A 355 -2.00 -21.43 -4.02
C ALA A 355 -1.55 -21.80 -5.44
N GLY A 356 -0.56 -21.00 -5.94
CA GLY A 356 0.07 -21.19 -7.24
C GLY A 356 -0.17 -20.02 -8.21
N GLY A 357 0.55 -20.07 -9.34
CA GLY A 357 0.60 -19.03 -10.36
C GLY A 357 1.89 -19.10 -11.16
N LYS A 358 2.49 -17.94 -11.53
CA LYS A 358 3.75 -17.86 -12.27
C LYS A 358 4.92 -17.58 -11.32
N ASP A 359 6.03 -18.27 -11.54
CA ASP A 359 7.26 -18.12 -10.79
C ASP A 359 7.91 -16.73 -11.00
N LYS A 360 8.59 -16.25 -9.96
CA LYS A 360 9.46 -15.05 -9.95
C LYS A 360 10.95 -15.38 -9.87
N GLY A 361 11.33 -16.66 -9.85
CA GLY A 361 12.71 -17.10 -9.62
C GLY A 361 13.14 -16.95 -8.15
N ILE A 362 12.21 -17.10 -7.21
CA ILE A 362 12.48 -17.03 -5.76
C ILE A 362 12.25 -18.39 -5.10
N SER A 363 12.96 -18.65 -4.00
CA SER A 363 12.83 -19.92 -3.27
C SER A 363 11.47 -20.05 -2.58
N TYR A 364 10.84 -21.22 -2.76
CA TYR A 364 9.61 -21.62 -2.05
C TYR A 364 9.89 -22.42 -0.76
N ALA A 365 11.14 -22.83 -0.52
CA ALA A 365 11.49 -23.64 0.63
C ALA A 365 11.00 -23.08 1.99
N PRO A 366 11.07 -21.76 2.27
CA PRO A 366 10.55 -21.22 3.54
C PRO A 366 9.04 -21.37 3.72
N LEU A 367 8.27 -21.58 2.63
CA LEU A 367 6.81 -21.73 2.69
C LEU A 367 6.40 -23.11 3.23
N GLY A 368 7.17 -24.15 2.94
CA GLY A 368 6.84 -25.54 3.25
C GLY A 368 6.49 -25.78 4.73
N PRO A 369 7.38 -25.42 5.68
CA PRO A 369 7.09 -25.61 7.11
C PRO A 369 5.82 -24.90 7.56
N VAL A 370 5.60 -23.66 7.09
CA VAL A 370 4.43 -22.87 7.50
C VAL A 370 3.14 -23.45 6.93
N VAL A 371 3.16 -23.95 5.69
CA VAL A 371 2.00 -24.65 5.12
C VAL A 371 1.68 -25.90 5.92
N ASN A 372 2.67 -26.69 6.31
CA ASN A 372 2.43 -27.89 7.13
C ASN A 372 1.81 -27.58 8.49
N ASP A 373 2.16 -26.46 9.12
CA ASP A 373 1.61 -26.07 10.42
C ASP A 373 0.20 -25.44 10.31
N HIS A 374 -0.06 -24.66 9.25
CA HIS A 374 -1.24 -23.80 9.15
C HIS A 374 -2.30 -24.27 8.14
N VAL A 375 -2.03 -25.31 7.34
CA VAL A 375 -2.96 -25.73 6.27
C VAL A 375 -3.43 -27.16 6.51
N LYS A 376 -4.73 -27.38 6.39
CA LYS A 376 -5.35 -28.72 6.47
C LYS A 376 -5.68 -29.33 5.10
N LEU A 377 -5.77 -28.49 4.07
CA LEU A 377 -5.95 -28.90 2.67
C LEU A 377 -5.29 -27.87 1.77
N LEU A 378 -4.40 -28.31 0.90
CA LEU A 378 -3.70 -27.47 -0.06
C LEU A 378 -4.22 -27.75 -1.49
N LEU A 379 -4.77 -26.72 -2.13
CA LEU A 379 -5.24 -26.76 -3.51
C LEU A 379 -4.27 -25.97 -4.40
N LEU A 380 -3.60 -26.66 -5.32
CA LEU A 380 -2.54 -26.09 -6.14
C LEU A 380 -3.00 -25.88 -7.58
N CYS A 381 -2.76 -24.66 -8.09
CA CYS A 381 -3.13 -24.32 -9.46
C CYS A 381 -2.04 -23.43 -10.11
N GLY A 382 -1.84 -23.59 -11.44
CA GLY A 382 -0.85 -22.81 -12.17
C GLY A 382 0.56 -23.41 -12.20
N LYS A 383 1.50 -22.66 -12.79
CA LYS A 383 2.84 -23.20 -13.16
C LYS A 383 3.74 -23.51 -11.95
N THR A 384 3.48 -22.91 -10.79
CA THR A 384 4.27 -23.11 -9.58
C THR A 384 3.74 -24.23 -8.67
N ALA A 385 2.68 -24.95 -9.09
CA ALA A 385 2.10 -26.05 -8.31
C ALA A 385 3.16 -27.08 -7.87
N GLY A 386 4.00 -27.54 -8.81
CA GLY A 386 5.04 -28.55 -8.55
C GLY A 386 6.08 -28.07 -7.54
N VAL A 387 6.61 -26.84 -7.68
CA VAL A 387 7.64 -26.31 -6.76
C VAL A 387 7.08 -26.01 -5.37
N ILE A 388 5.81 -25.63 -5.25
CA ILE A 388 5.14 -25.46 -3.96
C ILE A 388 4.94 -26.80 -3.29
N ARG A 389 4.45 -27.81 -4.02
CA ARG A 389 4.31 -29.21 -3.52
C ARG A 389 5.64 -29.72 -2.99
N GLU A 390 6.70 -29.61 -3.80
CA GLU A 390 8.05 -30.05 -3.42
C GLU A 390 8.54 -29.38 -2.13
N ALA A 391 8.35 -28.06 -2.00
CA ALA A 391 8.71 -27.32 -0.80
C ALA A 391 7.95 -27.80 0.44
N VAL A 392 6.67 -28.17 0.31
CA VAL A 392 5.84 -28.67 1.40
C VAL A 392 6.26 -30.11 1.79
N GLU A 393 6.43 -30.98 0.81
CA GLU A 393 6.76 -32.41 1.03
C GLU A 393 8.20 -32.61 1.55
N GLN A 394 9.14 -31.71 1.20
CA GLN A 394 10.53 -31.75 1.68
C GLN A 394 10.76 -31.05 3.03
N ALA A 395 9.76 -30.39 3.58
CA ALA A 395 9.88 -29.73 4.88
C ALA A 395 9.99 -30.77 6.02
N GLU A 396 10.84 -30.49 7.02
CA GLU A 396 11.09 -31.40 8.15
C GLU A 396 9.83 -31.77 8.94
N ASN A 397 8.84 -30.87 8.98
CA ASN A 397 7.56 -31.06 9.66
C ASN A 397 6.46 -31.63 8.73
N TYR A 398 6.81 -32.20 7.58
CA TYR A 398 5.81 -32.82 6.71
C TYR A 398 5.17 -34.04 7.37
N HIS A 399 3.85 -34.07 7.41
CA HIS A 399 3.08 -35.10 8.11
C HIS A 399 1.97 -35.71 7.23
N GLY A 400 2.09 -35.62 5.90
CA GLY A 400 1.10 -36.19 4.98
C GLY A 400 -0.10 -35.27 4.71
N LEU A 401 0.13 -33.94 4.67
CA LEU A 401 -0.88 -32.96 4.28
C LEU A 401 -1.55 -33.35 2.95
N GLU A 402 -2.88 -33.29 2.88
CA GLU A 402 -3.61 -33.54 1.63
C GLU A 402 -3.36 -32.38 0.65
N ILE A 403 -2.80 -32.72 -0.53
CA ILE A 403 -2.44 -31.77 -1.58
C ILE A 403 -3.10 -32.22 -2.88
N LEU A 404 -3.95 -31.37 -3.46
CA LEU A 404 -4.66 -31.64 -4.70
C LEU A 404 -4.27 -30.63 -5.77
N ASP A 405 -3.98 -31.11 -6.99
CA ASP A 405 -3.83 -30.26 -8.15
C ASP A 405 -5.20 -29.97 -8.74
N VAL A 406 -5.45 -28.73 -9.08
CA VAL A 406 -6.72 -28.25 -9.65
C VAL A 406 -6.50 -27.51 -10.97
N ALA A 407 -7.44 -27.65 -11.89
CA ALA A 407 -7.32 -27.03 -13.21
C ALA A 407 -7.44 -25.50 -13.15
N ASP A 408 -8.36 -24.99 -12.31
CA ASP A 408 -8.64 -23.55 -12.18
C ASP A 408 -9.29 -23.22 -10.83
N TYR A 409 -9.69 -21.96 -10.65
CA TYR A 409 -10.31 -21.48 -9.43
C TYR A 409 -11.77 -21.95 -9.26
N HIS A 410 -12.49 -22.31 -10.33
CA HIS A 410 -13.82 -22.91 -10.21
C HIS A 410 -13.73 -24.28 -9.54
N GLU A 411 -12.81 -25.13 -9.99
CA GLU A 411 -12.55 -26.42 -9.38
C GLU A 411 -12.04 -26.29 -7.94
N ALA A 412 -11.08 -25.35 -7.71
CA ALA A 412 -10.56 -25.10 -6.36
C ALA A 412 -11.67 -24.71 -5.38
N VAL A 413 -12.53 -23.77 -5.77
CA VAL A 413 -13.65 -23.30 -4.93
C VAL A 413 -14.68 -24.41 -4.71
N ALA A 414 -15.00 -25.21 -5.73
CA ALA A 414 -15.92 -26.33 -5.61
C ALA A 414 -15.41 -27.39 -4.61
N ILE A 415 -14.12 -27.76 -4.70
CA ILE A 415 -13.51 -28.70 -3.75
C ILE A 415 -13.47 -28.11 -2.34
N ALA A 416 -13.07 -26.84 -2.20
CA ALA A 416 -13.03 -26.16 -0.92
C ALA A 416 -14.42 -26.09 -0.27
N ASP A 417 -15.48 -25.76 -1.02
CA ASP A 417 -16.86 -25.74 -0.50
C ASP A 417 -17.33 -27.12 -0.06
N ALA A 418 -17.02 -28.16 -0.84
CA ALA A 418 -17.40 -29.54 -0.51
C ALA A 418 -16.64 -30.13 0.71
N ARG A 419 -15.41 -29.67 0.97
CA ARG A 419 -14.54 -30.18 2.03
C ARG A 419 -14.55 -29.34 3.31
N SER A 420 -15.05 -28.09 3.24
CA SER A 420 -15.10 -27.18 4.38
C SER A 420 -16.26 -27.51 5.33
N GLN A 421 -16.06 -27.19 6.61
CA GLN A 421 -17.04 -27.33 7.70
C GLN A 421 -17.27 -25.97 8.38
N PRO A 422 -18.40 -25.76 9.07
CA PRO A 422 -18.62 -24.53 9.84
C PRO A 422 -17.46 -24.25 10.80
N GLY A 423 -16.94 -23.01 10.76
CA GLY A 423 -15.76 -22.59 11.50
C GLY A 423 -14.49 -22.50 10.63
N ASP A 424 -14.46 -23.17 9.48
CA ASP A 424 -13.30 -23.18 8.61
C ASP A 424 -13.02 -21.83 7.93
N VAL A 425 -11.76 -21.70 7.51
CA VAL A 425 -11.26 -20.62 6.66
C VAL A 425 -10.81 -21.21 5.31
N VAL A 426 -11.29 -20.63 4.22
CA VAL A 426 -10.76 -20.84 2.87
C VAL A 426 -10.08 -19.56 2.41
N ILE A 427 -8.84 -19.65 1.96
CA ILE A 427 -8.06 -18.48 1.53
C ILE A 427 -7.37 -18.71 0.18
N LEU A 428 -7.55 -17.76 -0.74
CA LEU A 428 -6.67 -17.62 -1.89
C LEU A 428 -5.45 -16.80 -1.46
N SER A 429 -4.29 -17.46 -1.28
CA SER A 429 -3.00 -16.78 -1.03
C SER A 429 -1.92 -17.45 -1.89
N PRO A 430 -1.70 -16.93 -3.11
CA PRO A 430 -1.09 -17.67 -4.21
C PRO A 430 0.41 -17.98 -4.06
N ALA A 431 1.16 -17.27 -3.22
CA ALA A 431 2.62 -17.33 -3.12
C ALA A 431 3.36 -17.04 -4.44
N SER A 432 2.65 -16.69 -5.51
CA SER A 432 3.12 -16.59 -6.89
C SER A 432 2.45 -15.44 -7.64
N THR A 433 3.08 -14.96 -8.72
CA THR A 433 2.47 -13.94 -9.57
C THR A 433 1.27 -14.48 -10.35
N SER A 434 0.46 -13.57 -10.91
CA SER A 434 -0.75 -13.89 -11.67
C SER A 434 -0.53 -14.02 -13.17
N PHE A 435 0.65 -13.67 -13.69
CA PHE A 435 0.92 -13.46 -15.13
C PHE A 435 0.94 -14.73 -15.98
N ASP A 436 0.55 -15.88 -15.44
CA ASP A 436 0.28 -17.11 -16.20
C ASP A 436 -1.14 -17.16 -16.77
N ARG A 437 -2.10 -16.47 -16.11
CA ARG A 437 -3.54 -16.51 -16.48
C ARG A 437 -4.24 -15.15 -16.42
N PHE A 438 -3.66 -14.15 -15.73
CA PHE A 438 -4.29 -12.85 -15.49
C PHE A 438 -3.29 -11.73 -15.75
N ALA A 439 -3.78 -10.56 -16.17
CA ALA A 439 -2.94 -9.39 -16.41
C ALA A 439 -2.27 -8.86 -15.14
N ASN A 440 -2.89 -9.06 -13.98
CA ASN A 440 -2.37 -8.62 -12.68
C ASN A 440 -3.08 -9.36 -11.52
N PHE A 441 -2.61 -9.12 -10.29
CA PHE A 441 -3.20 -9.73 -9.09
C PHE A 441 -4.63 -9.23 -8.78
N MET A 442 -5.00 -8.03 -9.21
CA MET A 442 -6.34 -7.46 -9.01
C MET A 442 -7.37 -8.25 -9.82
N GLU A 443 -7.10 -8.47 -11.11
CA GLU A 443 -7.95 -9.29 -11.97
C GLU A 443 -8.10 -10.72 -11.40
N ARG A 444 -7.00 -11.35 -10.97
CA ARG A 444 -7.02 -12.65 -10.30
C ARG A 444 -7.94 -12.64 -9.07
N GLY A 445 -7.83 -11.62 -8.25
CA GLY A 445 -8.66 -11.47 -7.05
C GLY A 445 -10.13 -11.23 -7.36
N GLN A 446 -10.44 -10.43 -8.37
CA GLN A 446 -11.83 -10.18 -8.80
C GLN A 446 -12.50 -11.45 -9.34
N VAL A 447 -11.79 -12.22 -10.17
CA VAL A 447 -12.29 -13.50 -10.67
C VAL A 447 -12.57 -14.47 -9.51
N PHE A 448 -11.65 -14.59 -8.57
CA PHE A 448 -11.86 -15.43 -7.39
C PHE A 448 -13.08 -14.97 -6.56
N LYS A 449 -13.22 -13.66 -6.32
CA LYS A 449 -14.38 -13.09 -5.62
C LYS A 449 -15.70 -13.41 -6.32
N ALA A 450 -15.74 -13.28 -7.65
CA ALA A 450 -16.93 -13.60 -8.44
C ALA A 450 -17.33 -15.08 -8.23
N ILE A 451 -16.40 -16.02 -8.39
CA ILE A 451 -16.62 -17.45 -8.21
C ILE A 451 -17.16 -17.78 -6.80
N VAL A 452 -16.53 -17.21 -5.77
CA VAL A 452 -16.98 -17.42 -4.38
C VAL A 452 -18.39 -16.86 -4.15
N ASN A 453 -18.71 -15.70 -4.75
CA ASN A 453 -20.04 -15.09 -4.61
C ASN A 453 -21.14 -15.85 -5.36
N GLU A 454 -20.81 -16.62 -6.40
CA GLU A 454 -21.74 -17.49 -7.16
C GLU A 454 -22.11 -18.79 -6.40
N LEU A 455 -21.39 -19.17 -5.37
CA LEU A 455 -21.74 -20.35 -4.54
C LEU A 455 -23.15 -20.21 -3.96
N LYS A 456 -24.02 -21.20 -4.24
CA LYS A 456 -25.45 -21.23 -3.84
C LYS A 456 -25.63 -21.71 -2.39
#